data_e266177ed36b4d107522e5b2888b399f
#
_entry.id   e266177ed36b4d107522e5b2888b399f
#
_cell.length_a   1.000
_cell.length_b   1.000
_cell.length_c   1.000
_cell.angle_alpha   90.00
_cell.angle_beta   90.00
_cell.angle_gamma   90.00
#
_symmetry.space_group_name_H-M   'P 1'
#
loop_
_entity.id
_entity.type
_entity.pdbx_description
1 polymer ?
#
loop_
_entity_poly.entity_id
_entity_poly.type
_entity_poly.pdbx_seq_one_letter_code
_entity_poly.pdbx_strand_id
1 'polypeptide(L)'
;NQSFRCFNANDINRAINEYNLDAIIIGSDAVLQHHPICARIKKGKRKPFYIEKMVSERIFPNCFWGCGISEKISMAMMSVSSQNSEYKYFGKKLSRKMSETLSRMKYISVRDSWTRDMVVSITHDKIIPPVTPDPVFAFNENAGFLVPSEESLRKKYNLPQKYVLISLLHQDLTIQQMEELKKEFAKYEMHCIAFPMPVGIRFKHPFAYEIGIPLPVLA
;
A
#
# COMPACT_ATOMS: atom_id res chain seq x y z
N ASN A 1 -21.32 -5.95 9.54
CA ASN A 1 -19.92 -5.74 9.88
C ASN A 1 -19.66 -4.25 9.98
N GLN A 2 -19.61 -3.74 11.21
CA GLN A 2 -19.21 -2.36 11.45
C GLN A 2 -17.69 -2.30 11.36
N SER A 3 -17.17 -1.56 10.40
CA SER A 3 -15.74 -1.25 10.37
C SER A 3 -15.42 -0.31 11.53
N PHE A 4 -14.71 -0.81 12.52
CA PHE A 4 -14.16 0.02 13.58
C PHE A 4 -13.04 0.88 12.99
N ARG A 5 -13.22 2.19 13.00
CA ARG A 5 -12.19 3.10 12.47
C ARG A 5 -11.15 3.39 13.55
N CYS A 6 -9.91 3.01 13.28
CA CYS A 6 -8.77 3.32 14.14
C CYS A 6 -7.92 4.40 13.50
N PHE A 7 -7.69 5.49 14.21
CA PHE A 7 -6.83 6.60 13.77
C PHE A 7 -5.48 6.63 14.49
N ASN A 8 -5.37 5.90 15.60
CA ASN A 8 -4.18 5.89 16.44
C ASN A 8 -4.12 4.63 17.31
N ALA A 9 -3.04 4.46 18.06
CA ALA A 9 -2.85 3.31 18.93
C ALA A 9 -3.93 3.14 20.02
N ASN A 10 -4.51 4.23 20.52
CA ASN A 10 -5.57 4.15 21.53
C ASN A 10 -6.84 3.54 20.96
N ASP A 11 -7.18 3.88 19.71
CA ASP A 11 -8.34 3.29 19.03
C ASP A 11 -8.11 1.78 18.79
N ILE A 12 -6.89 1.38 18.42
CA ILE A 12 -6.52 -0.02 18.27
C ILE A 12 -6.64 -0.75 19.63
N ASN A 13 -6.10 -0.18 20.70
CA ASN A 13 -6.21 -0.77 22.04
C ASN A 13 -7.66 -0.87 22.49
N ARG A 14 -8.51 0.09 22.15
CA ARG A 14 -9.95 0.02 22.42
C ARG A 14 -10.59 -1.12 21.63
N ALA A 15 -10.28 -1.27 20.35
CA ALA A 15 -10.77 -2.38 19.53
C ALA A 15 -10.31 -3.74 20.08
N ILE A 16 -9.05 -3.86 20.53
CA ILE A 16 -8.54 -5.07 21.17
C ILE A 16 -9.41 -5.46 22.35
N ASN A 17 -9.73 -4.52 23.22
CA ASN A 17 -10.53 -4.78 24.42
C ASN A 17 -12.00 -5.06 24.07
N GLU A 18 -12.58 -4.29 23.16
CA GLU A 18 -14.01 -4.39 22.77
C GLU A 18 -14.30 -5.72 22.07
N TYR A 19 -13.40 -6.15 21.18
CA TYR A 19 -13.55 -7.40 20.43
C TYR A 19 -12.81 -8.60 21.05
N ASN A 20 -12.19 -8.41 22.19
CA ASN A 20 -11.41 -9.44 22.89
C ASN A 20 -10.40 -10.13 21.97
N LEU A 21 -9.57 -9.33 21.31
CA LEU A 21 -8.59 -9.84 20.36
C LEU A 21 -7.35 -10.37 21.06
N ASP A 22 -6.84 -11.51 20.60
CA ASP A 22 -5.62 -12.14 21.10
C ASP A 22 -4.37 -11.76 20.33
N ALA A 23 -4.54 -11.37 19.06
CA ALA A 23 -3.44 -11.06 18.17
C ALA A 23 -3.81 -9.98 17.13
N ILE A 24 -2.77 -9.34 16.58
CA ILE A 24 -2.88 -8.38 15.47
C ILE A 24 -1.89 -8.77 14.38
N ILE A 25 -2.34 -8.73 13.13
CA ILE A 25 -1.49 -8.82 11.95
C ILE A 25 -1.43 -7.45 11.29
N ILE A 26 -0.24 -6.92 11.13
CA ILE A 26 0.05 -5.65 10.45
C ILE A 26 0.56 -5.99 9.05
N GLY A 27 -0.02 -5.45 8.03
CA GLY A 27 0.43 -5.66 6.65
C GLY A 27 -0.65 -5.29 5.67
N SER A 28 -0.46 -5.43 4.48
CA SER A 28 0.65 -5.75 3.58
C SER A 28 0.97 -4.53 2.68
N ASP A 29 1.20 -3.39 3.28
CA ASP A 29 1.46 -2.13 2.56
C ASP A 29 2.76 -1.47 3.06
N ALA A 30 3.01 -0.25 2.63
CA ALA A 30 4.16 0.57 3.00
C ALA A 30 4.12 1.05 4.46
N VAL A 31 3.80 0.15 5.38
CA VAL A 31 3.57 0.43 6.81
C VAL A 31 4.85 0.67 7.60
N LEU A 32 6.00 0.18 7.10
CA LEU A 32 7.31 0.46 7.69
C LEU A 32 8.01 1.69 7.09
N GLN A 33 7.25 2.55 6.45
CA GLN A 33 7.80 3.75 5.85
C GLN A 33 8.29 4.73 6.89
N HIS A 34 9.53 5.25 6.68
CA HIS A 34 10.08 6.37 7.42
C HIS A 34 11.11 7.09 6.56
N HIS A 35 10.93 8.37 6.32
CA HIS A 35 11.89 9.18 5.60
C HIS A 35 12.53 10.20 6.54
N PRO A 36 13.85 10.13 6.78
CA PRO A 36 14.55 11.11 7.59
C PRO A 36 14.49 12.50 6.95
N ILE A 37 14.69 13.53 7.74
CA ILE A 37 14.58 14.93 7.27
C ILE A 37 15.48 15.18 6.06
N CYS A 38 16.71 14.64 6.04
CA CYS A 38 17.65 14.78 4.93
C CYS A 38 17.07 14.25 3.59
N ALA A 39 16.36 13.13 3.61
CA ALA A 39 15.71 12.57 2.43
C ALA A 39 14.47 13.37 1.96
N ARG A 40 13.90 14.21 2.85
CA ARG A 40 12.73 15.02 2.57
C ARG A 40 13.04 16.45 2.11
N ILE A 41 14.31 16.82 2.06
CA ILE A 41 14.73 18.11 1.52
C ILE A 41 14.65 18.04 0.00
N LYS A 42 13.80 18.87 -0.57
CA LYS A 42 13.57 18.95 -2.01
C LYS A 42 13.91 20.33 -2.55
N LYS A 43 14.41 20.38 -3.78
CA LYS A 43 14.58 21.66 -4.50
C LYS A 43 13.23 22.15 -5.01
N GLY A 44 12.83 23.35 -4.69
CA GLY A 44 11.57 23.95 -5.11
C GLY A 44 11.70 24.79 -6.39
N LYS A 45 10.60 24.93 -7.13
CA LYS A 45 10.53 25.85 -8.27
C LYS A 45 10.56 27.33 -7.87
N ARG A 46 10.01 27.65 -6.70
CA ARG A 46 9.86 29.04 -6.18
C ARG A 46 10.68 29.32 -4.92
N LYS A 47 11.19 28.27 -4.26
CA LYS A 47 12.04 28.36 -3.07
C LYS A 47 13.28 27.51 -3.31
N PRO A 48 14.45 27.92 -2.84
CA PRO A 48 15.69 27.16 -3.05
C PRO A 48 15.56 25.74 -2.52
N PHE A 49 14.96 25.59 -1.33
CA PHE A 49 14.71 24.28 -0.72
C PHE A 49 13.43 24.31 0.12
N TYR A 50 12.78 23.15 0.24
CA TYR A 50 11.69 22.93 1.17
C TYR A 50 11.77 21.52 1.74
N ILE A 51 11.18 21.33 2.92
CA ILE A 51 11.04 20.00 3.55
C ILE A 51 9.66 19.47 3.17
N GLU A 52 9.64 18.33 2.49
CA GLU A 52 8.40 17.64 2.17
C GLU A 52 7.69 17.20 3.44
N LYS A 53 6.42 17.58 3.59
CA LYS A 53 5.58 17.15 4.70
C LYS A 53 5.12 15.72 4.46
N MET A 54 5.24 14.88 5.47
CA MET A 54 4.69 13.54 5.46
C MET A 54 3.55 13.44 6.46
N VAL A 55 2.60 12.57 6.15
CA VAL A 55 1.53 12.20 7.09
C VAL A 55 2.11 11.39 8.25
N SER A 56 1.48 11.49 9.41
CA SER A 56 1.97 10.88 10.66
C SER A 56 2.13 9.37 10.55
N GLU A 57 1.27 8.73 9.78
CA GLU A 57 1.27 7.28 9.53
C GLU A 57 2.51 6.79 8.77
N ARG A 58 3.21 7.70 8.09
CA ARG A 58 4.44 7.40 7.34
C ARG A 58 5.72 7.84 8.07
N ILE A 59 5.62 8.15 9.35
CA ILE A 59 6.76 8.56 10.17
C ILE A 59 6.77 7.74 11.45
N PHE A 60 7.89 7.10 11.76
CA PHE A 60 8.10 6.48 13.07
C PHE A 60 8.22 7.56 14.17
N PRO A 61 7.61 7.38 15.35
CA PRO A 61 6.80 6.25 15.79
C PRO A 61 5.33 6.37 15.37
N ASN A 62 4.72 5.26 14.98
CA ASN A 62 3.29 5.16 14.74
C ASN A 62 2.77 3.73 15.04
N CYS A 63 1.46 3.55 15.00
CA CYS A 63 0.84 2.27 15.35
C CYS A 63 1.15 1.12 14.38
N PHE A 64 1.48 1.41 13.12
CA PHE A 64 1.89 0.37 12.15
C PHE A 64 3.26 -0.24 12.48
N TRP A 65 4.07 0.46 13.23
CA TRP A 65 5.29 -0.11 13.83
C TRP A 65 5.00 -0.87 15.14
N GLY A 66 3.75 -0.94 15.57
CA GLY A 66 3.35 -1.50 16.87
C GLY A 66 3.57 -0.55 18.04
N CYS A 67 3.87 0.74 17.77
CA CYS A 67 4.10 1.72 18.85
C CYS A 67 2.79 2.06 19.56
N GLY A 68 2.81 2.01 20.89
CA GLY A 68 1.65 2.31 21.74
C GLY A 68 0.57 1.23 21.79
N ILE A 69 0.79 0.11 21.11
CA ILE A 69 -0.10 -1.06 21.20
C ILE A 69 0.23 -1.85 22.46
N SER A 70 -0.80 -2.36 23.13
CA SER A 70 -0.71 -3.13 24.37
C SER A 70 0.33 -4.25 24.28
N GLU A 71 1.16 -4.42 25.30
CA GLU A 71 2.16 -5.49 25.38
C GLU A 71 1.57 -6.89 25.56
N LYS A 72 0.29 -6.96 25.94
CA LYS A 72 -0.43 -8.22 26.13
C LYS A 72 -0.82 -8.87 24.79
N ILE A 73 -0.80 -8.11 23.72
CA ILE A 73 -1.23 -8.57 22.39
C ILE A 73 -0.04 -9.13 21.60
N SER A 74 -0.24 -10.31 21.03
CA SER A 74 0.68 -10.87 20.07
C SER A 74 0.58 -10.10 18.75
N MET A 75 1.73 -9.68 18.22
CA MET A 75 1.78 -8.93 16.94
C MET A 75 2.63 -9.67 15.92
N ALA A 76 2.19 -9.62 14.67
CA ALA A 76 2.95 -10.09 13.52
C ALA A 76 2.90 -9.06 12.39
N MET A 77 3.90 -9.09 11.52
CA MET A 77 3.92 -8.33 10.28
C MET A 77 3.95 -9.28 9.09
N MET A 78 3.06 -9.04 8.11
CA MET A 78 2.94 -9.88 6.93
C MET A 78 3.13 -9.07 5.66
N SER A 79 4.14 -9.41 4.87
CA SER A 79 4.48 -8.80 3.57
C SER A 79 4.54 -7.27 3.64
N VAL A 80 5.07 -6.72 4.72
CA VAL A 80 5.17 -5.27 4.92
C VAL A 80 6.29 -4.68 4.04
N SER A 81 6.12 -3.41 3.66
CA SER A 81 7.14 -2.67 2.90
C SER A 81 7.50 -1.36 3.59
N SER A 82 8.75 -0.96 3.42
CA SER A 82 9.22 0.38 3.77
C SER A 82 9.25 1.30 2.55
N GLN A 83 8.78 0.80 1.38
CA GLN A 83 9.01 1.43 0.09
C GLN A 83 10.52 1.68 -0.12
N ASN A 84 10.88 2.92 -0.37
CA ASN A 84 12.25 3.37 -0.57
C ASN A 84 12.74 4.23 0.60
N SER A 85 12.37 3.86 1.85
CA SER A 85 12.87 4.55 3.05
C SER A 85 14.40 4.53 3.08
N GLU A 86 14.99 5.71 3.24
CA GLU A 86 16.44 5.92 3.22
C GLU A 86 17.07 5.51 4.56
N TYR A 87 16.99 4.23 4.90
CA TYR A 87 17.40 3.68 6.22
C TYR A 87 18.88 3.88 6.53
N LYS A 88 19.72 4.03 5.52
CA LYS A 88 21.16 4.29 5.69
C LYS A 88 21.45 5.60 6.42
N TYR A 89 20.47 6.51 6.44
CA TYR A 89 20.56 7.79 7.15
C TYR A 89 19.85 7.79 8.50
N PHE A 90 19.41 6.64 8.99
CA PHE A 90 18.79 6.57 10.31
C PHE A 90 19.85 6.71 11.40
N GLY A 91 19.63 7.67 12.31
CA GLY A 91 20.53 7.86 13.44
C GLY A 91 20.43 6.72 14.46
N LYS A 92 21.51 6.43 15.17
CA LYS A 92 21.61 5.32 16.14
C LYS A 92 20.44 5.25 17.14
N LYS A 93 20.00 6.41 17.67
CA LYS A 93 18.89 6.49 18.61
C LYS A 93 17.56 6.06 17.99
N LEU A 94 17.34 6.45 16.72
CA LEU A 94 16.14 6.09 15.98
C LEU A 94 16.14 4.58 15.66
N SER A 95 17.24 4.08 15.10
CA SER A 95 17.38 2.65 14.77
C SER A 95 17.19 1.76 16.00
N ARG A 96 17.75 2.15 17.15
CA ARG A 96 17.53 1.41 18.40
C ARG A 96 16.05 1.32 18.77
N LYS A 97 15.32 2.44 18.75
CA LYS A 97 13.88 2.45 19.06
C LYS A 97 13.07 1.61 18.06
N MET A 98 13.40 1.67 16.76
CA MET A 98 12.78 0.84 15.75
C MET A 98 13.07 -0.66 15.99
N SER A 99 14.32 -1.00 16.31
CA SER A 99 14.72 -2.36 16.65
C SER A 99 13.96 -2.91 17.86
N GLU A 100 13.84 -2.12 18.92
CA GLU A 100 13.05 -2.48 20.13
C GLU A 100 11.60 -2.80 19.76
N THR A 101 11.00 -1.99 18.88
CA THR A 101 9.63 -2.21 18.41
C THR A 101 9.49 -3.46 17.56
N LEU A 102 10.41 -3.67 16.59
CA LEU A 102 10.40 -4.86 15.74
C LEU A 102 10.63 -6.14 16.53
N SER A 103 11.41 -6.08 17.61
CA SER A 103 11.66 -7.25 18.50
C SER A 103 10.43 -7.71 19.27
N ARG A 104 9.37 -6.91 19.33
CA ARG A 104 8.07 -7.31 19.92
C ARG A 104 7.23 -8.18 18.97
N MET A 105 7.56 -8.19 17.68
CA MET A 105 6.81 -8.96 16.68
C MET A 105 7.15 -10.45 16.81
N LYS A 106 6.13 -11.29 16.88
CA LYS A 106 6.29 -12.75 16.87
C LYS A 106 6.74 -13.29 15.51
N TYR A 107 6.39 -12.57 14.45
CA TYR A 107 6.77 -12.91 13.09
C TYR A 107 6.84 -11.62 12.26
N ILE A 108 7.81 -11.56 11.36
CA ILE A 108 7.94 -10.49 10.38
C ILE A 108 8.23 -11.12 9.03
N SER A 109 7.42 -10.84 8.03
CA SER A 109 7.78 -11.01 6.63
C SER A 109 7.66 -9.68 5.89
N VAL A 110 8.47 -9.51 4.86
CA VAL A 110 8.55 -8.26 4.09
C VAL A 110 8.29 -8.52 2.62
N ARG A 111 7.84 -7.48 1.90
CA ARG A 111 7.45 -7.61 0.50
C ARG A 111 8.61 -7.48 -0.49
N ASP A 112 9.73 -6.90 -0.06
CA ASP A 112 10.85 -6.57 -0.94
C ASP A 112 12.20 -6.67 -0.21
N SER A 113 13.28 -6.82 -1.00
CA SER A 113 14.64 -6.95 -0.48
C SER A 113 15.12 -5.66 0.21
N TRP A 114 14.70 -4.48 -0.27
CA TRP A 114 15.07 -3.21 0.35
C TRP A 114 14.55 -3.12 1.79
N THR A 115 13.31 -3.52 2.01
CA THR A 115 12.72 -3.57 3.36
C THR A 115 13.40 -4.62 4.22
N ARG A 116 13.75 -5.78 3.65
CA ARG A 116 14.54 -6.79 4.36
C ARG A 116 15.87 -6.24 4.84
N ASP A 117 16.63 -5.61 3.95
CA ASP A 117 17.93 -5.02 4.26
C ASP A 117 17.80 -3.91 5.32
N MET A 118 16.72 -3.12 5.27
CA MET A 118 16.41 -2.14 6.30
C MET A 118 16.21 -2.81 7.67
N VAL A 119 15.40 -3.85 7.76
CA VAL A 119 15.13 -4.55 9.03
C VAL A 119 16.42 -5.18 9.57
N VAL A 120 17.18 -5.87 8.74
CA VAL A 120 18.48 -6.46 9.08
C VAL A 120 19.42 -5.40 9.64
N SER A 121 19.57 -4.27 8.93
CA SER A 121 20.42 -3.15 9.35
C SER A 121 19.99 -2.54 10.68
N ILE A 122 18.70 -2.28 10.86
CA ILE A 122 18.15 -1.67 12.08
C ILE A 122 18.32 -2.58 13.28
N THR A 123 18.16 -3.91 13.07
CA THR A 123 18.20 -4.89 14.15
C THR A 123 19.58 -5.50 14.36
N HIS A 124 20.58 -5.06 13.61
CA HIS A 124 21.95 -5.61 13.65
C HIS A 124 21.94 -7.14 13.49
N ASP A 125 21.37 -7.63 12.40
CA ASP A 125 21.24 -9.04 12.01
C ASP A 125 20.42 -9.93 13.00
N LYS A 126 19.79 -9.36 14.00
CA LYS A 126 18.97 -10.13 14.95
C LYS A 126 17.67 -10.63 14.34
N ILE A 127 17.13 -9.90 13.36
CA ILE A 127 15.92 -10.25 12.64
C ILE A 127 16.22 -10.25 11.16
N ILE A 128 16.10 -11.40 10.52
CA ILE A 128 16.28 -11.60 9.07
C ILE A 128 14.92 -12.06 8.51
N PRO A 129 14.05 -11.14 8.10
CA PRO A 129 12.72 -11.51 7.67
C PRO A 129 12.74 -12.18 6.30
N PRO A 130 11.90 -13.19 6.05
CA PRO A 130 11.69 -13.71 4.70
C PRO A 130 11.03 -12.65 3.82
N VAL A 131 11.38 -12.67 2.53
CA VAL A 131 10.67 -11.91 1.50
C VAL A 131 9.50 -12.76 1.02
N THR A 132 8.29 -12.25 1.18
CA THR A 132 7.05 -12.91 0.79
C THR A 132 6.25 -12.02 -0.17
N PRO A 133 5.55 -12.60 -1.15
CA PRO A 133 4.72 -11.82 -2.05
C PRO A 133 3.59 -11.10 -1.29
N ASP A 134 3.00 -10.10 -1.92
CA ASP A 134 1.79 -9.46 -1.39
C ASP A 134 0.67 -10.51 -1.30
N PRO A 135 -0.08 -10.56 -0.18
CA PRO A 135 -1.18 -11.52 0.00
C PRO A 135 -2.24 -11.50 -1.11
N VAL A 136 -2.32 -10.41 -1.86
CA VAL A 136 -3.25 -10.31 -3.01
C VAL A 136 -2.99 -11.40 -4.06
N PHE A 137 -1.77 -11.92 -4.19
CA PHE A 137 -1.47 -13.01 -5.11
C PHE A 137 -2.15 -14.34 -4.74
N ALA A 138 -2.49 -14.53 -3.48
CA ALA A 138 -3.25 -15.69 -3.01
C ALA A 138 -4.78 -15.45 -3.01
N PHE A 139 -5.23 -14.29 -3.51
CA PHE A 139 -6.65 -13.94 -3.47
C PHE A 139 -7.54 -14.97 -4.18
N ASN A 140 -7.15 -15.40 -5.37
CA ASN A 140 -7.94 -16.36 -6.13
C ASN A 140 -8.06 -17.73 -5.44
N GLU A 141 -7.04 -18.14 -4.70
CA GLU A 141 -7.06 -19.40 -3.95
C GLU A 141 -7.93 -19.28 -2.69
N ASN A 142 -7.82 -18.16 -1.98
CA ASN A 142 -8.45 -17.99 -0.69
C ASN A 142 -9.86 -17.38 -0.75
N ALA A 143 -10.14 -16.56 -1.75
CA ALA A 143 -11.38 -15.82 -1.89
C ALA A 143 -12.00 -15.91 -3.29
N GLY A 144 -11.46 -16.73 -4.18
CA GLY A 144 -11.93 -16.88 -5.56
C GLY A 144 -13.42 -17.25 -5.66
N PHE A 145 -13.93 -17.98 -4.66
CA PHE A 145 -15.35 -18.32 -4.57
C PHE A 145 -16.27 -17.10 -4.34
N LEU A 146 -15.72 -15.97 -3.89
CA LEU A 146 -16.45 -14.70 -3.73
C LEU A 146 -16.47 -13.88 -5.02
N VAL A 147 -15.62 -14.22 -5.99
CA VAL A 147 -15.53 -13.49 -7.25
C VAL A 147 -16.64 -13.95 -8.18
N PRO A 148 -17.47 -13.04 -8.71
CA PRO A 148 -18.46 -13.37 -9.72
C PRO A 148 -17.80 -14.02 -10.95
N SER A 149 -18.53 -14.87 -11.68
CA SER A 149 -18.03 -15.46 -12.92
C SER A 149 -17.64 -14.38 -13.95
N GLU A 150 -16.67 -14.66 -14.79
CA GLU A 150 -16.26 -13.76 -15.87
C GLU A 150 -17.43 -13.34 -16.74
N GLU A 151 -18.32 -14.26 -17.09
CA GLU A 151 -19.51 -13.98 -17.86
C GLU A 151 -20.43 -12.98 -17.16
N SER A 152 -20.66 -13.17 -15.85
CA SER A 152 -21.44 -12.25 -15.05
C SER A 152 -20.83 -10.83 -15.02
N LEU A 153 -19.50 -10.75 -14.88
CA LEU A 153 -18.79 -9.48 -14.88
C LEU A 153 -18.84 -8.81 -16.26
N ARG A 154 -18.62 -9.56 -17.32
CA ARG A 154 -18.71 -9.06 -18.71
C ARG A 154 -20.09 -8.48 -18.98
N LYS A 155 -21.14 -9.20 -18.62
CA LYS A 155 -22.54 -8.74 -18.79
C LYS A 155 -22.82 -7.51 -17.93
N LYS A 156 -22.46 -7.55 -16.66
CA LYS A 156 -22.72 -6.46 -15.71
C LYS A 156 -22.07 -5.14 -16.13
N TYR A 157 -20.86 -5.21 -16.66
CA TYR A 157 -20.08 -4.03 -17.01
C TYR A 157 -19.99 -3.77 -18.50
N ASN A 158 -20.71 -4.52 -19.33
CA ASN A 158 -20.69 -4.43 -20.78
C ASN A 158 -19.26 -4.44 -21.33
N LEU A 159 -18.42 -5.37 -20.83
CA LEU A 159 -17.03 -5.44 -21.20
C LEU A 159 -16.88 -5.95 -22.63
N PRO A 160 -16.06 -5.31 -23.46
CA PRO A 160 -15.74 -5.83 -24.79
C PRO A 160 -15.00 -7.16 -24.68
N GLN A 161 -15.00 -7.92 -25.77
CA GLN A 161 -14.39 -9.26 -25.80
C GLN A 161 -12.88 -9.21 -25.54
N LYS A 162 -12.19 -8.24 -26.15
CA LYS A 162 -10.76 -8.00 -25.96
C LYS A 162 -10.57 -6.59 -25.43
N TYR A 163 -9.88 -6.45 -24.33
CA TYR A 163 -9.60 -5.14 -23.75
C TYR A 163 -8.29 -5.11 -22.97
N VAL A 164 -7.78 -3.93 -22.77
CA VAL A 164 -6.68 -3.62 -21.86
C VAL A 164 -7.18 -2.67 -20.76
N LEU A 165 -6.90 -3.01 -19.53
CA LEU A 165 -7.16 -2.11 -18.39
C LEU A 165 -6.00 -1.15 -18.23
N ILE A 166 -6.30 0.15 -18.26
CA ILE A 166 -5.31 1.21 -18.07
C ILE A 166 -5.54 1.84 -16.71
N SER A 167 -4.57 1.67 -15.81
CA SER A 167 -4.54 2.31 -14.50
C SER A 167 -3.35 3.26 -14.44
N LEU A 168 -3.60 4.54 -14.58
CA LEU A 168 -2.59 5.59 -14.53
C LEU A 168 -2.76 6.39 -13.25
N LEU A 169 -1.78 6.24 -12.34
CA LEU A 169 -1.68 7.02 -11.11
C LEU A 169 -0.83 8.27 -11.40
N HIS A 170 -1.43 9.46 -11.26
CA HIS A 170 -0.72 10.73 -11.34
C HIS A 170 0.14 10.94 -12.60
N GLN A 171 -0.16 10.22 -13.66
CA GLN A 171 0.55 10.38 -14.91
C GLN A 171 -0.22 11.32 -15.80
N ASP A 172 0.40 12.44 -16.08
CA ASP A 172 -0.11 13.42 -17.03
C ASP A 172 0.26 12.95 -18.45
N LEU A 173 -0.44 11.95 -18.96
CA LEU A 173 -0.42 11.71 -20.39
C LEU A 173 -1.19 12.83 -21.07
N THR A 174 -0.62 13.37 -22.13
CA THR A 174 -1.32 14.31 -22.99
C THR A 174 -2.46 13.61 -23.71
N ILE A 175 -3.47 14.37 -24.15
CA ILE A 175 -4.57 13.83 -24.96
C ILE A 175 -4.03 13.12 -26.20
N GLN A 176 -3.03 13.69 -26.85
CA GLN A 176 -2.40 13.10 -28.02
C GLN A 176 -1.77 11.73 -27.70
N GLN A 177 -1.02 11.60 -26.60
CA GLN A 177 -0.41 10.33 -26.18
C GLN A 177 -1.48 9.28 -25.86
N MET A 178 -2.59 9.66 -25.27
CA MET A 178 -3.70 8.74 -25.00
C MET A 178 -4.39 8.29 -26.28
N GLU A 179 -4.59 9.17 -27.24
CA GLU A 179 -5.14 8.80 -28.55
C GLU A 179 -4.19 7.89 -29.36
N GLU A 180 -2.89 8.13 -29.29
CA GLU A 180 -1.87 7.27 -29.90
C GLU A 180 -1.91 5.87 -29.25
N LEU A 181 -1.99 5.80 -27.93
CA LEU A 181 -2.11 4.54 -27.19
C LEU A 181 -3.37 3.77 -27.60
N LYS A 182 -4.51 4.46 -27.70
CA LYS A 182 -5.77 3.88 -28.16
C LYS A 182 -5.66 3.31 -29.58
N LYS A 183 -5.06 4.06 -30.49
CA LYS A 183 -4.83 3.62 -31.87
C LYS A 183 -3.92 2.39 -31.93
N GLU A 184 -2.89 2.36 -31.07
CA GLU A 184 -1.97 1.24 -31.03
C GLU A 184 -2.67 -0.05 -30.59
N PHE A 185 -3.46 -0.01 -29.52
CA PHE A 185 -4.22 -1.17 -29.05
C PHE A 185 -5.34 -1.59 -30.04
N ALA A 186 -5.91 -0.64 -30.76
CA ALA A 186 -6.92 -0.94 -31.77
C ALA A 186 -6.38 -1.85 -32.90
N LYS A 187 -5.08 -1.80 -33.21
CA LYS A 187 -4.44 -2.71 -34.18
C LYS A 187 -4.54 -4.17 -33.77
N TYR A 188 -4.68 -4.44 -32.48
CA TYR A 188 -4.84 -5.78 -31.90
C TYR A 188 -6.31 -6.09 -31.56
N GLU A 189 -7.24 -5.29 -32.06
CA GLU A 189 -8.67 -5.40 -31.72
C GLU A 189 -8.95 -5.25 -30.22
N MET A 190 -8.11 -4.51 -29.50
CA MET A 190 -8.26 -4.29 -28.06
C MET A 190 -8.89 -2.93 -27.79
N HIS A 191 -9.88 -2.92 -26.92
CA HIS A 191 -10.46 -1.69 -26.37
C HIS A 191 -9.68 -1.22 -25.15
N CYS A 192 -9.44 0.08 -25.05
CA CYS A 192 -8.83 0.67 -23.86
C CYS A 192 -9.91 1.00 -22.84
N ILE A 193 -9.76 0.45 -21.65
CA ILE A 193 -10.67 0.66 -20.53
C ILE A 193 -9.90 1.33 -19.40
N ALA A 194 -10.35 2.51 -18.98
CA ALA A 194 -9.78 3.17 -17.82
C ALA A 194 -10.26 2.49 -16.54
N PHE A 195 -9.33 2.10 -15.70
CA PHE A 195 -9.60 1.55 -14.38
C PHE A 195 -9.50 2.67 -13.33
N PRO A 196 -10.64 3.18 -12.84
CA PRO A 196 -10.62 4.26 -11.85
C PRO A 196 -10.11 3.71 -10.52
N MET A 197 -9.01 4.26 -10.03
CA MET A 197 -8.55 3.97 -8.69
C MET A 197 -9.48 4.63 -7.65
N PRO A 198 -9.74 3.97 -6.50
CA PRO A 198 -10.64 4.49 -5.46
C PRO A 198 -10.26 5.88 -4.91
N VAL A 199 -9.01 6.29 -5.08
CA VAL A 199 -8.48 7.59 -4.63
C VAL A 199 -8.78 8.76 -5.56
N GLY A 200 -9.75 8.64 -6.46
CA GLY A 200 -10.34 9.80 -7.13
C GLY A 200 -9.53 10.38 -8.28
N ILE A 201 -8.73 9.58 -8.96
CA ILE A 201 -8.15 10.01 -10.23
C ILE A 201 -9.26 10.14 -11.25
N ARG A 202 -9.64 11.35 -11.50
CA ARG A 202 -10.51 11.69 -12.60
C ARG A 202 -9.65 11.75 -13.86
N PHE A 203 -9.73 10.73 -14.68
CA PHE A 203 -9.26 10.87 -16.05
C PHE A 203 -10.03 12.02 -16.70
N LYS A 204 -9.34 13.04 -17.15
CA LYS A 204 -9.92 14.15 -17.90
C LYS A 204 -10.25 13.76 -19.35
N HIS A 205 -10.12 12.49 -19.70
CA HIS A 205 -10.18 11.99 -21.07
C HIS A 205 -11.31 10.97 -21.27
N PRO A 206 -11.87 10.84 -22.50
CA PRO A 206 -12.96 9.94 -22.87
C PRO A 206 -12.79 8.46 -22.49
N PHE A 207 -11.58 7.93 -22.36
CA PHE A 207 -11.36 6.57 -21.85
C PHE A 207 -12.05 6.32 -20.51
N ALA A 208 -12.13 7.34 -19.67
CA ALA A 208 -12.68 7.24 -18.33
C ALA A 208 -14.17 6.88 -18.31
N TYR A 209 -14.83 7.00 -19.43
CA TYR A 209 -16.29 6.93 -19.51
C TYR A 209 -16.82 5.68 -20.21
N GLU A 210 -15.95 4.89 -20.85
CA GLU A 210 -16.40 3.64 -21.45
C GLU A 210 -16.86 2.62 -20.37
N ILE A 211 -16.35 2.76 -19.14
CA ILE A 211 -16.87 2.02 -17.99
C ILE A 211 -16.94 2.92 -16.77
N GLY A 212 -18.11 3.46 -16.49
CA GLY A 212 -18.42 4.02 -15.18
C GLY A 212 -18.57 2.89 -14.17
N ILE A 213 -17.47 2.22 -13.80
CA ILE A 213 -17.50 1.21 -12.76
C ILE A 213 -17.17 1.89 -11.43
N PRO A 214 -18.13 2.08 -10.54
CA PRO A 214 -17.80 2.02 -9.15
C PRO A 214 -17.42 0.55 -8.89
N LEU A 215 -16.11 0.27 -8.78
CA LEU A 215 -15.72 -0.98 -8.15
C LEU A 215 -16.47 -1.06 -6.83
N PRO A 216 -17.17 -2.17 -6.56
CA PRO A 216 -17.63 -2.39 -5.22
C PRO A 216 -16.37 -2.34 -4.36
N VAL A 217 -16.26 -1.30 -3.55
CA VAL A 217 -15.34 -1.30 -2.43
C VAL A 217 -15.77 -2.52 -1.65
N LEU A 218 -14.95 -3.55 -1.67
CA LEU A 218 -15.13 -4.68 -0.77
C LEU A 218 -15.02 -4.08 0.63
N ALA A 219 -16.19 -3.91 1.22
CA ALA A 219 -16.34 -3.41 2.57
C ALA A 219 -15.86 -4.48 3.57
#